data_7e127a875a5ceb14c079599dfbbcb77c
#
_entry.id   7e127a875a5ceb14c079599dfbbcb77c
#
_cell.length_a   1.000
_cell.length_b   1.000
_cell.length_c   1.000
_cell.angle_alpha   90.00
_cell.angle_beta   90.00
_cell.angle_gamma   90.00
#
_symmetry.space_group_name_H-M   'P 1'
#
loop_
_entity.id
_entity.type
_entity.pdbx_description
1 polymer ?
#
loop_
_entity_poly.entity_id
_entity_poly.type
_entity_poly.pdbx_seq_one_letter_code
_entity_poly.pdbx_strand_id
1 'polypeptide(L)'
;MTGVQTCALPISETEAEKARVEKIKQMGPEKIAPICAYLLSDAAKDVSGQIFGARMNELFLFSQNRPLRSVHRSEGWTPQTIAEHGMPALKGSFYKLDRSADIFPWDPV
;
A
#
# COMPACT_ATOMS: atom_id res chain seq x y z
N MET A 1 1.81 -16.31 23.25
CA MET A 1 1.85 -16.00 22.92
C MET A 1 1.78 -15.56 22.94
N THR A 2 1.77 -15.33 22.84
CA THR A 2 1.67 -14.79 22.62
C THR A 2 1.57 -14.07 22.49
N GLY A 3 1.57 -13.80 22.36
CA GLY A 3 1.41 -12.94 22.03
C GLY A 3 1.40 -12.26 21.99
N VAL A 4 1.22 -12.14 21.91
CA VAL A 4 1.23 -11.54 21.75
C VAL A 4 0.95 -10.91 22.07
N GLN A 5 0.68 -10.90 21.92
CA GLN A 5 0.45 -10.45 22.16
C GLN A 5 0.41 -9.79 22.69
N THR A 6 0.32 -9.86 22.86
CA THR A 6 0.38 -9.32 23.46
C THR A 6 0.78 -8.59 23.47
N CYS A 7 0.99 -8.66 23.01
CA CYS A 7 1.38 -7.83 23.04
C CYS A 7 1.04 -6.80 23.04
N ALA A 8 0.83 -6.65 22.64
CA ALA A 8 0.48 -5.59 22.51
C ALA A 8 -0.12 -4.88 23.33
N LEU A 9 -0.42 -4.98 23.85
CA LEU A 9 -1.08 -4.47 24.50
C LEU A 9 -0.72 -3.64 25.34
N PRO A 10 -0.25 -3.80 25.81
CA PRO A 10 -0.04 -3.09 26.80
C PRO A 10 0.50 -2.00 26.83
N ILE A 11 0.60 -1.91 26.25
CA ILE A 11 1.28 -1.30 26.13
C ILE A 11 1.18 0.09 26.05
N SER A 12 0.04 0.65 26.08
CA SER A 12 -0.22 2.08 26.06
C SER A 12 -0.07 2.64 27.44
N GLU A 13 1.11 2.99 27.80
CA GLU A 13 1.39 3.45 29.15
C GLU A 13 1.29 4.97 29.31
N THR A 14 1.37 5.72 28.22
CA THR A 14 1.27 7.19 28.28
C THR A 14 -0.10 7.65 27.84
N GLU A 15 -0.49 8.85 28.25
CA GLU A 15 -1.75 9.43 27.80
C GLU A 15 -1.75 9.65 26.29
N ALA A 16 -0.60 10.02 25.72
CA ALA A 16 -0.48 10.20 24.28
C ALA A 16 -0.71 8.89 23.53
N GLU A 17 -0.15 7.78 24.06
CA GLU A 17 -0.35 6.47 23.46
C GLU A 17 -1.78 6.00 23.58
N LYS A 18 -2.42 6.25 24.71
CA LYS A 18 -3.83 5.89 24.90
C LYS A 18 -4.72 6.68 23.97
N ALA A 19 -4.45 7.96 23.78
CA ALA A 19 -5.22 8.79 22.86
C ALA A 19 -5.04 8.30 21.43
N ARG A 20 -3.84 7.91 21.06
CA ARG A 20 -3.56 7.37 19.73
C ARG A 20 -4.31 6.07 19.47
N VAL A 21 -4.31 5.16 20.46
CA VAL A 21 -5.02 3.90 20.35
C VAL A 21 -6.52 4.12 20.21
N GLU A 22 -7.08 5.03 21.00
CA GLU A 22 -8.51 5.36 20.89
C GLU A 22 -8.85 5.90 19.51
N LYS A 23 -8.00 6.76 18.96
CA LYS A 23 -8.22 7.30 17.63
C LYS A 23 -8.16 6.21 16.56
N ILE A 24 -7.19 5.29 16.66
CA ILE A 24 -7.04 4.20 15.71
C ILE A 24 -8.22 3.24 15.77
N LYS A 25 -8.80 3.04 16.95
CA LYS A 25 -9.98 2.18 17.11
C LYS A 25 -11.19 2.69 16.36
N GLN A 26 -11.21 3.95 15.95
CA GLN A 26 -12.30 4.51 15.16
C GLN A 26 -12.25 4.09 13.69
N MET A 27 -11.18 3.38 13.28
CA MET A 27 -11.06 2.88 11.93
C MET A 27 -11.94 1.64 11.76
N GLY A 28 -13.11 1.83 11.20
CA GLY A 28 -14.05 0.76 10.93
C GLY A 28 -14.40 0.68 9.46
N PRO A 29 -15.18 -0.33 9.06
CA PRO A 29 -15.57 -0.48 7.65
C PRO A 29 -16.38 0.71 7.13
N GLU A 30 -17.03 1.47 8.01
CA GLU A 30 -17.76 2.67 7.62
C GLU A 30 -16.85 3.76 7.07
N LYS A 31 -15.54 3.63 7.27
CA LYS A 31 -14.57 4.58 6.71
C LYS A 31 -14.22 4.28 5.25
N ILE A 32 -14.48 3.04 4.82
CA ILE A 32 -14.19 2.64 3.44
C ILE A 32 -15.44 2.68 2.58
N ALA A 33 -16.58 2.45 3.16
CA ALA A 33 -17.85 2.38 2.44
C ALA A 33 -18.16 3.61 1.59
N PRO A 34 -17.87 4.85 2.03
CA PRO A 34 -18.21 6.03 1.23
C PRO A 34 -17.55 6.07 -0.14
N ILE A 35 -16.26 5.74 -0.25
CA ILE A 35 -15.59 5.77 -1.55
C ILE A 35 -16.15 4.66 -2.46
N CYS A 36 -16.45 3.50 -1.90
CA CYS A 36 -17.03 2.42 -2.66
C CYS A 36 -18.41 2.80 -3.20
N ALA A 37 -19.27 3.39 -2.35
CA ALA A 37 -20.59 3.82 -2.76
C ALA A 37 -20.52 4.91 -3.83
N TYR A 38 -19.60 5.85 -3.67
CA TYR A 38 -19.41 6.91 -4.65
C TYR A 38 -19.03 6.34 -6.02
N LEU A 39 -18.07 5.41 -6.04
CA LEU A 39 -17.58 4.84 -7.30
C LEU A 39 -18.63 4.01 -8.02
N LEU A 40 -19.64 3.52 -7.30
CA LEU A 40 -20.75 2.77 -7.88
C LEU A 40 -21.89 3.70 -8.34
N SER A 41 -21.80 4.99 -8.06
CA SER A 41 -22.87 5.91 -8.38
C SER A 41 -22.67 6.55 -9.77
N ASP A 42 -23.73 7.15 -10.28
CA ASP A 42 -23.68 7.87 -11.55
C ASP A 42 -22.77 9.09 -11.48
N ALA A 43 -22.55 9.64 -10.29
CA ALA A 43 -21.67 10.78 -10.10
C ALA A 43 -20.22 10.45 -10.48
N ALA A 44 -19.85 9.17 -10.45
CA ALA A 44 -18.49 8.72 -10.77
C ALA A 44 -18.34 8.29 -12.24
N LYS A 45 -19.29 8.60 -13.11
CA LYS A 45 -19.28 8.12 -14.49
C LYS A 45 -18.02 8.50 -15.27
N ASP A 46 -17.37 9.59 -14.89
CA ASP A 46 -16.17 10.07 -15.57
C ASP A 46 -14.88 9.62 -14.87
N VAL A 47 -15.00 8.82 -13.81
CA VAL A 47 -13.86 8.29 -13.06
C VAL A 47 -13.54 6.91 -13.58
N SER A 48 -12.37 6.74 -14.20
CA SER A 48 -11.98 5.49 -14.82
C SER A 48 -10.47 5.32 -14.75
N GLY A 49 -10.03 4.07 -14.60
CA GLY A 49 -8.61 3.74 -14.69
C GLY A 49 -7.75 4.24 -13.54
N GLN A 50 -8.35 4.66 -12.46
CA GLN A 50 -7.62 5.21 -11.31
C GLN A 50 -7.57 4.22 -10.17
N ILE A 51 -6.56 4.35 -9.32
CA ILE A 51 -6.40 3.52 -8.13
C ILE A 51 -6.51 4.42 -6.92
N PHE A 52 -7.47 4.11 -6.06
CA PHE A 52 -7.73 4.90 -4.86
C PHE A 52 -7.42 4.11 -3.61
N GLY A 53 -7.03 4.81 -2.57
CA GLY A 53 -6.90 4.23 -1.25
C GLY A 53 -7.74 5.01 -0.26
N ALA A 54 -8.16 4.34 0.80
CA ALA A 54 -8.90 4.97 1.89
C ALA A 54 -8.34 4.49 3.20
N ARG A 55 -8.07 5.42 4.10
CA ARG A 55 -7.56 5.12 5.42
C ARG A 55 -8.14 6.12 6.39
N MET A 56 -8.98 5.65 7.31
CA MET A 56 -9.73 6.49 8.23
C MET A 56 -10.52 7.55 7.44
N ASN A 57 -10.20 8.81 7.57
CA ASN A 57 -10.88 9.90 6.86
C ASN A 57 -10.07 10.44 5.68
N GLU A 58 -9.03 9.69 5.28
CA GLU A 58 -8.16 10.10 4.20
C GLU A 58 -8.51 9.36 2.92
N LEU A 59 -8.46 10.05 1.80
CA LEU A 59 -8.57 9.46 0.48
C LEU A 59 -7.25 9.71 -0.25
N PHE A 60 -6.76 8.68 -0.93
CA PHE A 60 -5.50 8.76 -1.67
C PHE A 60 -5.74 8.43 -3.13
N LEU A 61 -5.04 9.11 -4.00
CA LEU A 61 -4.94 8.77 -5.41
C LEU A 61 -3.53 8.26 -5.65
N PHE A 62 -3.42 7.05 -6.15
CA PHE A 62 -2.12 6.42 -6.39
C PHE A 62 -1.63 6.71 -7.80
N SER A 63 -0.31 6.83 -7.93
CA SER A 63 0.30 6.96 -9.25
C SER A 63 0.20 5.64 -9.99
N GLN A 64 0.16 5.70 -11.31
CA GLN A 64 0.15 4.52 -12.14
C GLN A 64 1.57 4.00 -12.35
N ASN A 65 1.69 2.69 -12.45
CA ASN A 65 2.98 2.05 -12.73
C ASN A 65 3.36 2.24 -14.18
N ARG A 66 4.64 2.48 -14.41
CA ARG A 66 5.19 2.62 -15.75
C ARG A 66 6.46 1.79 -15.84
N PRO A 67 6.80 1.30 -17.06
CA PRO A 67 8.09 0.62 -17.23
C PRO A 67 9.24 1.53 -16.80
N LEU A 68 10.14 1.00 -15.99
CA LEU A 68 11.30 1.73 -15.52
C LEU A 68 12.52 1.42 -16.38
N ARG A 69 12.67 0.16 -16.74
CA ARG A 69 13.77 -0.33 -17.56
C ARG A 69 13.29 -1.47 -18.44
N SER A 70 14.02 -1.72 -19.49
CA SER A 70 13.76 -2.85 -20.35
C SER A 70 15.08 -3.49 -20.78
N VAL A 71 15.03 -4.78 -21.08
CA VAL A 71 16.14 -5.48 -21.70
C VAL A 71 15.60 -6.28 -22.88
N HIS A 72 16.40 -6.44 -23.90
CA HIS A 72 15.98 -7.08 -25.13
C HIS A 72 16.96 -8.19 -25.50
N ARG A 73 16.44 -9.26 -26.09
CA ARG A 73 17.24 -10.35 -26.64
C ARG A 73 16.62 -10.82 -27.95
N SER A 74 17.34 -10.68 -29.02
CA SER A 74 16.81 -10.98 -30.36
C SER A 74 16.37 -12.43 -30.54
N GLU A 75 17.05 -13.35 -29.88
CA GLU A 75 16.71 -14.77 -29.95
C GLU A 75 15.55 -15.17 -29.04
N GLY A 76 15.00 -14.23 -28.30
CA GLY A 76 13.99 -14.51 -27.30
C GLY A 76 14.61 -14.97 -25.98
N TRP A 77 13.75 -15.21 -25.00
CA TRP A 77 14.18 -15.52 -23.65
C TRP A 77 13.84 -16.95 -23.26
N THR A 78 14.69 -17.56 -22.47
CA THR A 78 14.44 -18.81 -21.76
C THR A 78 14.61 -18.53 -20.27
N PRO A 79 14.08 -19.41 -19.39
CA PRO A 79 14.34 -19.21 -17.96
C PRO A 79 15.81 -19.07 -17.63
N GLN A 80 16.68 -19.84 -18.30
CA GLN A 80 18.10 -19.77 -18.05
C GLN A 80 18.71 -18.44 -18.51
N THR A 81 18.36 -17.96 -19.70
CA THR A 81 18.92 -16.69 -20.16
C THR A 81 18.38 -15.51 -19.37
N ILE A 82 17.14 -15.61 -18.86
CA ILE A 82 16.62 -14.61 -17.94
C ILE A 82 17.47 -14.57 -16.67
N ALA A 83 17.81 -15.74 -16.12
CA ALA A 83 18.64 -15.79 -14.92
C ALA A 83 20.05 -15.26 -15.16
N GLU A 84 20.61 -15.53 -16.33
CA GLU A 84 22.00 -15.16 -16.64
C GLU A 84 22.15 -13.70 -17.10
N HIS A 85 21.18 -13.19 -17.81
CA HIS A 85 21.30 -11.87 -18.44
C HIS A 85 20.17 -10.91 -18.13
N GLY A 86 18.92 -11.38 -18.18
CA GLY A 86 17.76 -10.52 -17.98
C GLY A 86 17.66 -9.97 -16.58
N MET A 87 17.65 -10.85 -15.61
CA MET A 87 17.49 -10.45 -14.23
C MET A 87 18.66 -9.63 -13.70
N PRO A 88 19.93 -10.00 -13.97
CA PRO A 88 21.06 -9.16 -13.57
C PRO A 88 21.00 -7.76 -14.13
N ALA A 89 20.50 -7.59 -15.37
CA ALA A 89 20.37 -6.27 -15.97
C ALA A 89 19.33 -5.40 -15.29
N LEU A 90 18.27 -6.01 -14.74
CA LEU A 90 17.17 -5.29 -14.09
C LEU A 90 17.35 -5.11 -12.61
N LYS A 91 18.16 -5.98 -12.00
CA LYS A 91 18.25 -6.09 -10.54
C LYS A 91 18.65 -4.79 -9.85
N GLY A 92 19.50 -4.00 -10.48
CA GLY A 92 19.96 -2.74 -9.89
C GLY A 92 18.86 -1.70 -9.74
N SER A 93 17.72 -1.91 -10.41
CA SER A 93 16.58 -1.00 -10.35
C SER A 93 15.40 -1.57 -9.57
N PHE A 94 15.58 -2.67 -8.86
CA PHE A 94 14.52 -3.26 -8.06
C PHE A 94 14.10 -2.31 -6.95
N TYR A 95 12.81 -2.26 -6.67
CA TYR A 95 12.31 -1.59 -5.49
C TYR A 95 12.75 -2.31 -4.24
N LYS A 96 13.06 -1.56 -3.21
CA LYS A 96 13.14 -2.17 -1.89
C LYS A 96 11.71 -2.46 -1.40
N LEU A 97 11.59 -3.38 -0.47
CA LEU A 97 10.28 -3.75 0.08
C LEU A 97 9.91 -2.77 1.18
N ASP A 98 8.85 -2.01 0.95
CA ASP A 98 8.38 -1.01 1.90
C ASP A 98 7.18 -1.53 2.68
N ARG A 99 7.05 -1.06 3.92
CA ARG A 99 5.86 -1.28 4.74
C ARG A 99 4.95 -0.07 4.61
N SER A 100 3.72 -0.21 5.09
CA SER A 100 2.78 0.91 5.11
C SER A 100 3.36 2.13 5.82
N ALA A 101 4.09 1.91 6.92
CA ALA A 101 4.67 3.01 7.68
C ALA A 101 5.76 3.75 6.91
N ASP A 102 6.39 3.11 5.93
CA ASP A 102 7.39 3.78 5.10
C ASP A 102 6.74 4.69 4.06
N ILE A 103 5.53 4.32 3.63
CA ILE A 103 4.79 5.07 2.61
C ILE A 103 3.92 6.14 3.26
N PHE A 104 3.31 5.81 4.41
CA PHE A 104 2.46 6.71 5.16
C PHE A 104 3.11 6.97 6.51
N PRO A 105 4.07 7.92 6.60
CA PRO A 105 4.79 8.17 7.85
C PRO A 105 4.00 8.94 8.91
N TRP A 106 2.69 9.07 8.72
CA TRP A 106 1.81 9.71 9.70
C TRP A 106 0.68 8.75 10.08
N ASP A 107 0.10 8.97 11.25
CA ASP A 107 -1.01 8.16 11.71
C ASP A 107 -2.28 8.46 10.90
N PRO A 108 -3.19 7.49 10.80
CA PRO A 108 -4.49 7.73 10.13
C PRO A 108 -5.25 8.89 10.76
N VAL A 109 -5.87 9.67 9.94
CA VAL A 109 -6.68 10.81 10.37
C VAL A 109 -8.04 10.83 9.72
#